data_99d6e96d27fa7a8c0b1e440f51e33b4d
#
_entry.id   99d6e96d27fa7a8c0b1e440f51e33b4d
#
_cell.length_a   1.000
_cell.length_b   1.000
_cell.length_c   1.000
_cell.angle_alpha   90.00
_cell.angle_beta   90.00
_cell.angle_gamma   90.00
#
_symmetry.space_group_name_H-M   'P 1'
#
loop_
_entity.id
_entity.type
_entity.pdbx_description
1 polymer ?
#
loop_
_entity_poly.entity_id
_entity_poly.type
_entity_poly.pdbx_seq_one_letter_code
_entity_poly.pdbx_strand_id
1 'polypeptide(L)'
;MVKTRFIIIFIVVLLLAPCIQAELGLTIVGGFNRANVFHEESEMQVWSGDLKAPAFGIERKIGPVIATIGYLKGGYINGYSDIDTTLSINYINAQSYYPLKFGKFGVLAGINIGVPISAIETYSSGGNTKVAVEELNIDYGALIGVSYGISEKYGVRLFLNYGFAELWKEPIGGNRLTTIIGGACIYLNL
;
A
#
# COMPACT_ATOMS: atom_id res chain seq x y z
N MET A 1 12.56 -3.30 -21.85
CA MET A 1 12.74 -1.85 -22.08
C MET A 1 11.87 -0.93 -21.22
N VAL A 2 10.70 -1.34 -20.69
CA VAL A 2 9.83 -0.48 -19.86
C VAL A 2 10.44 -0.18 -18.49
N LYS A 3 11.08 -1.15 -17.83
CA LYS A 3 11.66 -1.00 -16.47
C LYS A 3 12.71 0.10 -16.36
N THR A 4 13.55 0.28 -17.39
CA THR A 4 14.63 1.28 -17.37
C THR A 4 14.08 2.71 -17.48
N ARG A 5 12.99 2.91 -18.21
CA ARG A 5 12.37 4.24 -18.37
C ARG A 5 11.72 4.74 -17.08
N PHE A 6 11.09 3.84 -16.31
CA PHE A 6 10.51 4.19 -15.00
C PHE A 6 11.58 4.56 -13.96
N ILE A 7 12.71 3.84 -13.94
CA ILE A 7 13.83 4.15 -13.04
C ILE A 7 14.42 5.53 -13.38
N ILE A 8 14.58 5.84 -14.67
CA ILE A 8 15.10 7.13 -15.11
C ILE A 8 14.15 8.27 -14.73
N ILE A 9 12.84 8.11 -14.96
CA ILE A 9 11.84 9.12 -14.57
C ILE A 9 11.85 9.33 -13.05
N PHE A 10 11.95 8.27 -12.26
CA PHE A 10 12.01 8.36 -10.80
C PHE A 10 13.29 9.05 -10.32
N ILE A 11 14.44 8.76 -10.92
CA ILE A 11 15.71 9.42 -10.62
C ILE A 11 15.67 10.91 -11.04
N VAL A 12 15.10 11.23 -12.20
CA VAL A 12 14.93 12.62 -12.66
C VAL A 12 14.02 13.40 -11.74
N VAL A 13 12.91 12.80 -11.28
CA VAL A 13 12.02 13.42 -10.29
C VAL A 13 12.74 13.63 -8.94
N LEU A 14 13.56 12.68 -8.50
CA LEU A 14 14.38 12.80 -7.28
C LEU A 14 15.47 13.87 -7.42
N LEU A 15 16.10 14.02 -8.60
CA LEU A 15 17.15 15.01 -8.87
C LEU A 15 16.57 16.42 -9.07
N LEU A 16 15.34 16.54 -9.54
CA LEU A 16 14.63 17.82 -9.66
C LEU A 16 13.99 18.28 -8.34
N ALA A 17 13.81 17.37 -7.38
CA ALA A 17 13.25 17.68 -6.07
C ALA A 17 14.01 18.81 -5.33
N PRO A 18 15.36 18.89 -5.33
CA PRO A 18 16.08 20.01 -4.69
C PRO A 18 15.80 21.38 -5.29
N CYS A 19 15.57 21.45 -6.60
CA CYS A 19 15.30 22.72 -7.29
C CYS A 19 13.88 23.25 -7.06
N ILE A 20 12.99 22.40 -6.55
CA ILE A 20 11.57 22.69 -6.32
C ILE A 20 11.28 22.91 -4.82
N GLN A 21 12.30 22.74 -3.97
CA GLN A 21 12.20 22.61 -2.52
C GLN A 21 11.61 23.80 -1.74
N ALA A 22 11.60 25.00 -2.29
CA ALA A 22 11.29 26.18 -1.48
C ALA A 22 9.79 26.48 -1.31
N GLU A 23 8.88 25.91 -2.13
CA GLU A 23 7.47 26.33 -2.13
C GLU A 23 6.43 25.18 -2.21
N LEU A 24 6.81 23.94 -2.39
CA LEU A 24 5.85 22.90 -2.78
C LEU A 24 5.24 22.09 -1.62
N GLY A 25 5.77 22.20 -0.39
CA GLY A 25 5.23 21.46 0.75
C GLY A 25 5.12 19.95 0.49
N LEU A 26 6.20 19.37 -0.04
CA LEU A 26 6.29 17.94 -0.30
C LEU A 26 6.72 17.20 0.96
N THR A 27 6.20 16.01 1.15
CA THR A 27 6.58 15.10 2.22
C THR A 27 6.99 13.77 1.62
N ILE A 28 8.13 13.22 2.02
CA ILE A 28 8.53 11.86 1.67
C ILE A 28 8.07 10.93 2.78
N VAL A 29 7.48 9.81 2.42
CA VAL A 29 7.09 8.74 3.35
C VAL A 29 7.79 7.44 2.99
N GLY A 30 8.28 6.75 4.01
CA GLY A 30 8.91 5.45 3.84
C GLY A 30 8.74 4.58 5.08
N GLY A 31 8.55 3.28 4.89
CA GLY A 31 8.32 2.35 5.97
C GLY A 31 8.05 0.94 5.51
N PHE A 32 7.27 0.24 6.31
CA PHE A 32 6.88 -1.15 6.04
C PHE A 32 5.38 -1.30 6.17
N ASN A 33 4.82 -2.17 5.33
CA ASN A 33 3.45 -2.62 5.47
C ASN A 33 3.35 -4.13 5.67
N ARG A 34 2.24 -4.55 6.27
CA ARG A 34 1.78 -5.93 6.37
C ARG A 34 0.47 -6.02 5.62
N ALA A 35 0.37 -6.98 4.74
CA ALA A 35 -0.84 -7.20 3.97
C ALA A 35 -1.43 -8.57 4.28
N ASN A 36 -2.75 -8.63 4.24
CA ASN A 36 -3.54 -9.82 4.38
C ASN A 36 -4.82 -9.68 3.57
N VAL A 37 -5.65 -10.71 3.54
CA VAL A 37 -6.98 -10.69 2.95
C VAL A 37 -8.03 -11.08 3.99
N PHE A 38 -9.19 -10.48 3.86
CA PHE A 38 -10.38 -10.84 4.61
C PHE A 38 -11.29 -11.68 3.73
N HIS A 39 -11.83 -12.76 4.29
CA HIS A 39 -12.73 -13.70 3.64
C HIS A 39 -14.14 -13.49 4.16
N GLU A 40 -15.09 -13.20 3.27
CA GLU A 40 -16.44 -12.77 3.67
C GLU A 40 -17.38 -13.92 4.06
N GLU A 41 -17.18 -15.15 3.53
CA GLU A 41 -18.19 -16.22 3.58
C GLU A 41 -17.82 -17.49 4.32
N SER A 42 -16.63 -17.62 4.90
CA SER A 42 -16.29 -18.83 5.63
C SER A 42 -16.11 -18.56 7.11
N GLU A 43 -16.82 -19.33 7.93
CA GLU A 43 -16.50 -19.51 9.38
C GLU A 43 -15.07 -20.08 9.58
N MET A 44 -14.43 -20.57 8.53
CA MET A 44 -13.01 -20.89 8.47
C MET A 44 -12.23 -19.61 8.23
N GLN A 45 -11.71 -19.04 9.31
CA GLN A 45 -10.67 -18.04 9.23
C GLN A 45 -9.46 -18.69 8.56
N VAL A 46 -9.31 -18.45 7.26
CA VAL A 46 -8.04 -18.70 6.59
C VAL A 46 -7.06 -17.71 7.21
N TRP A 47 -6.38 -18.12 8.27
CA TRP A 47 -5.26 -17.37 8.82
C TRP A 47 -4.13 -17.46 7.81
N SER A 48 -4.25 -16.62 6.81
CA SER A 48 -3.14 -16.36 5.91
C SER A 48 -2.08 -15.61 6.71
N GLY A 49 -0.84 -16.05 6.59
CA GLY A 49 0.27 -15.30 7.16
C GLY A 49 0.35 -13.89 6.56
N ASP A 50 0.87 -12.95 7.33
CA ASP A 50 1.02 -11.58 6.85
C ASP A 50 2.19 -11.42 5.89
N LEU A 51 1.93 -10.90 4.71
CA LEU A 51 2.97 -10.49 3.78
C LEU A 51 3.62 -9.18 4.25
N LYS A 52 4.91 -9.22 4.60
CA LYS A 52 5.68 -8.03 5.00
C LYS A 52 6.41 -7.45 3.80
N ALA A 53 6.32 -6.13 3.61
CA ALA A 53 6.98 -5.46 2.49
C ALA A 53 7.33 -4.01 2.79
N PRO A 54 8.31 -3.43 2.08
CA PRO A 54 8.55 -2.00 2.13
C PRO A 54 7.38 -1.22 1.51
N ALA A 55 7.15 -0.03 2.03
CA ALA A 55 6.18 0.95 1.52
C ALA A 55 6.86 2.31 1.41
N PHE A 56 6.60 3.05 0.35
CA PHE A 56 7.13 4.38 0.17
C PHE A 56 6.19 5.24 -0.68
N GLY A 57 6.28 6.55 -0.51
CA GLY A 57 5.46 7.49 -1.26
C GLY A 57 5.91 8.93 -1.13
N ILE A 58 5.27 9.77 -1.91
CA ILE A 58 5.40 11.22 -1.88
C ILE A 58 4.01 11.78 -1.59
N GLU A 59 3.95 12.72 -0.67
CA GLU A 59 2.72 13.38 -0.25
C GLU A 59 2.79 14.87 -0.54
N ARG A 60 1.64 15.44 -0.81
CA ARG A 60 1.44 16.88 -0.92
C ARG A 60 0.16 17.29 -0.22
N LYS A 61 0.24 18.38 0.53
CA LYS A 61 -0.95 19.00 1.09
C LYS A 61 -1.66 19.82 0.01
N ILE A 62 -2.96 19.53 -0.21
CA ILE A 62 -3.82 20.22 -1.17
C ILE A 62 -5.04 20.72 -0.40
N GLY A 63 -5.05 22.01 -0.05
CA GLY A 63 -6.08 22.56 0.83
C GLY A 63 -6.13 21.85 2.18
N PRO A 64 -7.28 21.29 2.60
CA PRO A 64 -7.42 20.59 3.87
C PRO A 64 -6.96 19.13 3.84
N VAL A 65 -6.75 18.56 2.67
CA VAL A 65 -6.39 17.14 2.50
C VAL A 65 -4.91 16.96 2.15
N ILE A 66 -4.41 15.75 2.41
CA ILE A 66 -3.11 15.30 1.95
C ILE A 66 -3.34 14.26 0.88
N ALA A 67 -2.75 14.46 -0.29
CA ALA A 67 -2.71 13.50 -1.37
C ALA A 67 -1.36 12.79 -1.39
N THR A 68 -1.38 11.47 -1.56
CA THR A 68 -0.19 10.61 -1.62
C THR A 68 -0.20 9.81 -2.91
N ILE A 69 0.96 9.69 -3.53
CA ILE A 69 1.24 8.66 -4.53
C ILE A 69 2.40 7.82 -4.02
N GLY A 70 2.27 6.51 -4.06
CA GLY A 70 3.29 5.64 -3.52
C GLY A 70 3.25 4.21 -4.06
N TYR A 71 4.07 3.40 -3.44
CA TYR A 71 4.17 1.97 -3.67
C TYR A 71 3.78 1.24 -2.41
N LEU A 72 2.90 0.27 -2.55
CA LEU A 72 2.53 -0.68 -1.52
C LEU A 72 2.59 -2.11 -2.08
N LYS A 73 2.82 -3.07 -1.20
CA LYS A 73 2.71 -4.48 -1.54
C LYS A 73 1.52 -5.08 -0.78
N GLY A 74 0.60 -5.68 -1.52
CA GLY A 74 -0.53 -6.44 -1.01
C GLY A 74 -0.36 -7.94 -1.22
N GLY A 75 -1.37 -8.70 -0.83
CA GLY A 75 -1.42 -10.14 -0.99
C GLY A 75 -1.57 -10.89 0.32
N TYR A 76 -1.33 -12.19 0.27
CA TYR A 76 -1.52 -13.09 1.42
C TYR A 76 -0.61 -14.31 1.33
N ILE A 77 -0.47 -15.01 2.45
CA ILE A 77 0.16 -16.34 2.53
C ILE A 77 -0.96 -17.32 2.90
N ASN A 78 -1.20 -18.30 2.04
CA ASN A 78 -2.17 -19.37 2.27
C ASN A 78 -1.44 -20.63 2.71
N GLY A 79 -1.68 -21.07 3.95
CA GLY A 79 -1.10 -22.28 4.55
C GLY A 79 -2.10 -23.44 4.67
N TYR A 80 -3.08 -23.55 3.78
CA TYR A 80 -4.19 -24.51 3.91
C TYR A 80 -3.89 -25.90 3.33
N SER A 81 -2.77 -26.12 2.71
CA SER A 81 -2.33 -27.39 2.15
C SER A 81 -0.88 -27.67 2.57
N ASP A 82 -0.40 -28.89 2.33
CA ASP A 82 1.01 -29.25 2.51
C ASP A 82 1.97 -28.35 1.71
N ILE A 83 1.42 -27.46 0.88
CA ILE A 83 2.15 -26.48 0.09
C ILE A 83 1.64 -25.08 0.43
N ASP A 84 2.44 -24.32 1.17
CA ASP A 84 2.18 -22.91 1.40
C ASP A 84 2.26 -22.12 0.09
N THR A 85 1.27 -21.31 -0.16
CA THR A 85 1.22 -20.44 -1.34
C THR A 85 1.24 -18.99 -0.89
N THR A 86 2.15 -18.20 -1.44
CA THR A 86 2.26 -16.76 -1.18
C THR A 86 1.88 -15.99 -2.43
N LEU A 87 0.78 -15.23 -2.39
CA LEU A 87 0.44 -14.26 -3.42
C LEU A 87 1.03 -12.90 -3.02
N SER A 88 1.86 -12.34 -3.89
CA SER A 88 2.47 -11.02 -3.73
C SER A 88 2.04 -10.10 -4.87
N ILE A 89 1.37 -9.01 -4.56
CA ILE A 89 0.87 -8.02 -5.53
C ILE A 89 1.54 -6.69 -5.25
N ASN A 90 2.16 -6.10 -6.25
CA ASN A 90 2.73 -4.76 -6.19
C ASN A 90 1.71 -3.75 -6.71
N TYR A 91 1.45 -2.70 -5.96
CA TYR A 91 0.52 -1.63 -6.30
C TYR A 91 1.23 -0.29 -6.46
N ILE A 92 0.83 0.47 -7.48
CA ILE A 92 0.90 1.93 -7.40
C ILE A 92 -0.34 2.37 -6.64
N ASN A 93 -0.12 3.06 -5.54
CA ASN A 93 -1.18 3.44 -4.61
C ASN A 93 -1.34 4.95 -4.59
N ALA A 94 -2.58 5.42 -4.75
CA ALA A 94 -2.97 6.80 -4.55
C ALA A 94 -3.86 6.89 -3.31
N GLN A 95 -3.55 7.81 -2.42
CA GLN A 95 -4.33 8.04 -1.19
C GLN A 95 -4.72 9.51 -1.08
N SER A 96 -5.88 9.76 -0.49
CA SER A 96 -6.29 11.10 -0.08
C SER A 96 -6.90 11.01 1.31
N TYR A 97 -6.39 11.79 2.24
CA TYR A 97 -6.87 11.75 3.62
C TYR A 97 -6.89 13.13 4.27
N TYR A 98 -7.77 13.28 5.24
CA TYR A 98 -7.90 14.46 6.07
C TYR A 98 -7.13 14.26 7.38
N PRO A 99 -6.15 15.11 7.72
CA PRO A 99 -5.42 15.04 8.99
C PRO A 99 -6.11 15.89 10.05
N LEU A 100 -6.67 15.25 11.07
CA LEU A 100 -7.12 15.90 12.29
C LEU A 100 -5.95 16.00 13.26
N LYS A 101 -5.45 17.21 13.53
CA LYS A 101 -4.27 17.43 14.39
C LYS A 101 -4.66 17.86 15.80
N PHE A 102 -4.03 17.25 16.79
CA PHE A 102 -4.14 17.52 18.23
C PHE A 102 -2.74 17.69 18.82
N GLY A 103 -2.19 18.90 18.67
CA GLY A 103 -0.78 19.14 19.01
C GLY A 103 0.17 18.32 18.14
N LYS A 104 0.98 17.45 18.76
CA LYS A 104 1.88 16.54 18.04
C LYS A 104 1.22 15.29 17.49
N PHE A 105 0.03 14.97 17.97
CA PHE A 105 -0.75 13.82 17.49
C PHE A 105 -1.65 14.21 16.31
N GLY A 106 -1.91 13.24 15.45
CA GLY A 106 -2.89 13.38 14.39
C GLY A 106 -3.65 12.09 14.16
N VAL A 107 -4.92 12.22 13.80
CA VAL A 107 -5.76 11.13 13.29
C VAL A 107 -5.96 11.37 11.80
N LEU A 108 -5.89 10.33 11.02
CA LEU A 108 -6.01 10.36 9.57
C LEU A 108 -7.25 9.56 9.18
N ALA A 109 -8.07 10.12 8.31
CA ALA A 109 -9.20 9.42 7.72
C ALA A 109 -9.29 9.77 6.24
N GLY A 110 -9.47 8.76 5.38
CA GLY A 110 -9.45 8.98 3.95
C GLY A 110 -9.78 7.75 3.14
N ILE A 111 -9.37 7.81 1.89
CA ILE A 111 -9.56 6.75 0.90
C ILE A 111 -8.23 6.36 0.29
N ASN A 112 -8.15 5.14 -0.21
CA ASN A 112 -7.05 4.67 -1.03
C ASN A 112 -7.56 4.03 -2.33
N ILE A 113 -6.71 4.08 -3.35
CA ILE A 113 -6.88 3.39 -4.63
C ILE A 113 -5.53 2.77 -4.97
N GLY A 114 -5.50 1.45 -5.13
CA GLY A 114 -4.32 0.68 -5.51
C GLY A 114 -4.50 0.06 -6.89
N VAL A 115 -3.64 0.41 -7.84
CA VAL A 115 -3.60 -0.20 -9.17
C VAL A 115 -2.55 -1.30 -9.15
N PRO A 116 -2.91 -2.58 -9.36
CA PRO A 116 -1.94 -3.65 -9.42
C PRO A 116 -1.04 -3.49 -10.66
N ILE A 117 0.28 -3.60 -10.47
CA ILE A 117 1.27 -3.44 -11.57
C ILE A 117 2.06 -4.73 -11.82
N SER A 118 2.09 -5.62 -10.86
CA SER A 118 2.61 -6.99 -11.01
C SER A 118 2.11 -7.88 -9.90
N ALA A 119 1.96 -9.16 -10.18
CA ALA A 119 1.59 -10.17 -9.20
C ALA A 119 2.38 -11.45 -9.43
N ILE A 120 2.80 -12.08 -8.33
CA ILE A 120 3.58 -13.32 -8.35
C ILE A 120 3.02 -14.23 -7.26
N GLU A 121 2.73 -15.44 -7.64
CA GLU A 121 2.41 -16.54 -6.74
C GLU A 121 3.64 -17.41 -6.55
N THR A 122 4.01 -17.66 -5.30
CA THR A 122 5.18 -18.45 -4.91
C THR A 122 4.72 -19.64 -4.08
N TYR A 123 5.21 -20.83 -4.42
CA TYR A 123 4.89 -22.08 -3.75
C TYR A 123 6.03 -22.54 -2.86
N SER A 124 5.74 -23.07 -1.67
CA SER A 124 6.76 -23.59 -0.73
C SER A 124 7.51 -24.80 -1.28
N SER A 125 6.92 -25.54 -2.23
CA SER A 125 7.56 -26.64 -2.95
C SER A 125 8.66 -26.20 -3.93
N GLY A 126 8.84 -24.89 -4.08
CA GLY A 126 9.73 -24.27 -5.07
C GLY A 126 9.00 -24.01 -6.39
N GLY A 127 9.09 -22.80 -6.87
CA GLY A 127 8.47 -22.35 -8.11
C GLY A 127 7.73 -21.03 -7.92
N ASN A 128 7.70 -20.24 -8.98
CA ASN A 128 6.98 -18.98 -9.04
C ASN A 128 6.13 -18.95 -10.30
N THR A 129 4.88 -18.57 -10.16
CA THR A 129 3.97 -18.34 -11.29
C THR A 129 3.62 -16.86 -11.33
N LYS A 130 3.74 -16.24 -12.50
CA LYS A 130 3.24 -14.87 -12.70
C LYS A 130 1.72 -14.94 -12.82
N VAL A 131 1.07 -14.13 -12.01
CA VAL A 131 -0.37 -13.91 -12.11
C VAL A 131 -0.60 -12.75 -13.08
N ALA A 132 -1.54 -12.91 -14.00
CA ALA A 132 -1.90 -11.86 -14.93
C ALA A 132 -2.58 -10.71 -14.16
N VAL A 133 -2.08 -9.50 -14.34
CA VAL A 133 -2.59 -8.31 -13.60
C VAL A 133 -4.03 -8.01 -14.00
N GLU A 134 -4.39 -8.42 -15.21
CA GLU A 134 -5.72 -8.30 -15.78
C GLU A 134 -6.78 -9.11 -15.04
N GLU A 135 -6.37 -10.14 -14.29
CA GLU A 135 -7.24 -10.96 -13.44
C GLU A 135 -7.56 -10.32 -12.10
N LEU A 136 -6.79 -9.29 -11.73
CA LEU A 136 -6.93 -8.58 -10.46
C LEU A 136 -7.79 -7.33 -10.63
N ASN A 137 -8.55 -7.00 -9.59
CA ASN A 137 -9.27 -5.75 -9.53
C ASN A 137 -8.35 -4.60 -9.08
N ILE A 138 -8.76 -3.38 -9.41
CA ILE A 138 -8.25 -2.18 -8.75
C ILE A 138 -8.74 -2.22 -7.31
N ASP A 139 -7.80 -2.15 -6.37
CA ASP A 139 -8.12 -2.08 -4.95
C ASP A 139 -8.52 -0.65 -4.59
N TYR A 140 -9.69 -0.49 -3.98
CA TYR A 140 -10.13 0.80 -3.42
C TYR A 140 -10.76 0.59 -2.07
N GLY A 141 -10.60 1.56 -1.18
CA GLY A 141 -11.07 1.36 0.18
C GLY A 141 -10.93 2.57 1.09
N ALA A 142 -11.18 2.33 2.37
CA ALA A 142 -10.99 3.31 3.43
C ALA A 142 -9.57 3.27 3.97
N LEU A 143 -9.06 4.44 4.34
CA LEU A 143 -7.81 4.62 5.05
C LEU A 143 -8.09 5.27 6.40
N ILE A 144 -7.56 4.68 7.46
CA ILE A 144 -7.48 5.30 8.77
C ILE A 144 -6.04 5.24 9.28
N GLY A 145 -5.68 6.17 10.17
CA GLY A 145 -4.34 6.14 10.73
C GLY A 145 -4.16 7.11 11.87
N VAL A 146 -3.00 7.00 12.51
CA VAL A 146 -2.54 7.93 13.54
C VAL A 146 -1.13 8.38 13.21
N SER A 147 -0.80 9.61 13.56
CA SER A 147 0.52 10.17 13.36
C SER A 147 1.03 10.86 14.61
N TYR A 148 2.34 10.89 14.78
CA TYR A 148 3.01 11.62 15.83
C TYR A 148 4.17 12.43 15.24
N GLY A 149 4.09 13.75 15.36
CA GLY A 149 5.16 14.67 14.95
C GLY A 149 6.26 14.69 16.01
N ILE A 150 7.44 14.17 15.69
CA ILE A 150 8.61 14.22 16.55
C ILE A 150 9.18 15.64 16.51
N SER A 151 9.25 16.21 15.30
CA SER A 151 9.62 17.60 15.05
C SER A 151 8.74 18.20 13.95
N GLU A 152 8.98 19.46 13.56
CA GLU A 152 8.30 20.09 12.43
C GLU A 152 8.63 19.40 11.09
N LYS A 153 9.82 18.81 11.00
CA LYS A 153 10.32 18.19 9.77
C LYS A 153 9.98 16.71 9.64
N TYR A 154 9.86 15.95 10.71
CA TYR A 154 9.65 14.52 10.63
C TYR A 154 8.79 13.97 11.77
N GLY A 155 8.19 12.84 11.51
CA GLY A 155 7.40 12.09 12.48
C GLY A 155 7.14 10.66 12.02
N VAL A 156 6.31 9.98 12.75
CA VAL A 156 5.91 8.60 12.49
C VAL A 156 4.42 8.50 12.25
N ARG A 157 4.02 7.50 11.50
CA ARG A 157 2.61 7.23 11.18
C ARG A 157 2.35 5.73 11.20
N LEU A 158 1.20 5.35 11.78
CA LEU A 158 0.59 4.05 11.60
C LEU A 158 -0.65 4.24 10.74
N PHE A 159 -0.89 3.32 9.81
CA PHE A 159 -2.04 3.37 8.92
C PHE A 159 -2.65 1.98 8.73
N LEU A 160 -3.93 1.97 8.39
CA LEU A 160 -4.69 0.79 7.99
C LEU A 160 -5.52 1.17 6.77
N ASN A 161 -5.35 0.41 5.70
CA ASN A 161 -6.20 0.44 4.52
C ASN A 161 -7.10 -0.80 4.55
N TYR A 162 -8.39 -0.60 4.41
CA TYR A 162 -9.38 -1.66 4.25
C TYR A 162 -9.97 -1.58 2.84
N GLY A 163 -9.71 -2.58 2.01
CA GLY A 163 -10.21 -2.66 0.65
C GLY A 163 -11.69 -3.05 0.61
N PHE A 164 -12.44 -2.44 -0.28
CA PHE A 164 -13.84 -2.77 -0.56
C PHE A 164 -13.99 -3.58 -1.85
N ALA A 165 -12.97 -3.57 -2.71
CA ALA A 165 -12.97 -4.35 -3.93
C ALA A 165 -12.61 -5.81 -3.63
N GLU A 166 -13.24 -6.72 -4.36
CA GLU A 166 -12.78 -8.10 -4.43
C GLU A 166 -11.39 -8.14 -5.09
N LEU A 167 -10.51 -8.99 -4.56
CA LEU A 167 -9.14 -9.09 -5.06
C LEU A 167 -9.09 -9.58 -6.52
N TRP A 168 -9.94 -10.56 -6.85
CA TRP A 168 -10.02 -11.19 -8.17
C TRP A 168 -11.25 -10.71 -8.93
N LYS A 169 -11.14 -10.53 -10.25
CA LYS A 169 -12.29 -10.22 -11.11
C LYS A 169 -13.27 -11.37 -11.19
N GLU A 170 -12.73 -12.59 -11.21
CA GLU A 170 -13.52 -13.82 -11.14
C GLU A 170 -13.17 -14.52 -9.82
N PRO A 171 -14.10 -14.59 -8.86
CA PRO A 171 -13.83 -15.18 -7.55
C PRO A 171 -13.39 -16.65 -7.69
N ILE A 172 -12.24 -16.98 -7.13
CA ILE A 172 -11.73 -18.34 -7.13
C ILE A 172 -12.53 -19.18 -6.11
N GLY A 173 -13.25 -20.19 -6.58
CA GLY A 173 -14.05 -21.06 -5.73
C GLY A 173 -15.27 -20.38 -5.09
N GLY A 174 -15.75 -19.25 -5.63
CA GLY A 174 -16.90 -18.51 -5.12
C GLY A 174 -16.58 -17.62 -3.90
N ASN A 175 -15.35 -17.57 -3.49
CA ASN A 175 -14.92 -16.83 -2.28
C ASN A 175 -14.53 -15.38 -2.60
N ARG A 176 -15.09 -14.46 -1.86
CA ARG A 176 -14.76 -13.03 -1.94
C ARG A 176 -13.61 -12.70 -1.01
N LEU A 177 -12.51 -12.22 -1.57
CA LEU A 177 -11.34 -11.81 -0.82
C LEU A 177 -11.17 -10.30 -0.94
N THR A 178 -11.15 -9.59 0.18
CA THR A 178 -10.83 -8.16 0.24
C THR A 178 -9.49 -7.95 0.92
N THR A 179 -8.79 -6.87 0.59
CA THR A 179 -7.47 -6.58 1.11
C THR A 179 -7.52 -5.85 2.46
N ILE A 180 -6.58 -6.19 3.34
CA ILE A 180 -6.28 -5.40 4.53
C ILE A 180 -4.79 -5.12 4.52
N ILE A 181 -4.39 -3.85 4.52
CA ILE A 181 -3.00 -3.44 4.53
C ILE A 181 -2.76 -2.46 5.67
N GLY A 182 -2.05 -2.92 6.70
CA GLY A 182 -1.60 -2.07 7.80
C GLY A 182 -0.12 -1.77 7.71
N GLY A 183 0.33 -0.62 8.21
CA GLY A 183 1.74 -0.30 8.14
C GLY A 183 2.18 0.78 9.10
N ALA A 184 3.52 0.92 9.16
CA ALA A 184 4.20 1.98 9.88
C ALA A 184 5.18 2.67 8.94
N CYS A 185 5.20 3.99 8.96
CA CYS A 185 6.13 4.77 8.16
C CYS A 185 6.66 5.99 8.93
N ILE A 186 7.81 6.46 8.48
CA ILE A 186 8.38 7.75 8.84
C ILE A 186 8.03 8.71 7.72
N TYR A 187 7.65 9.93 8.05
CA TYR A 187 7.47 11.00 7.10
C TYR A 187 8.50 12.12 7.32
N LEU A 188 8.97 12.71 6.24
CA LEU A 188 9.92 13.82 6.20
C LEU A 188 9.34 14.95 5.36
N ASN A 189 9.05 16.08 5.99
CA ASN A 189 8.63 17.32 5.33
C ASN A 189 9.85 18.02 4.73
N LEU A 190 9.79 18.31 3.44
CA LEU A 190 10.85 18.98 2.70
C LEU A 190 10.65 20.49 2.67
#